data_018823cd1289fcc53b072460865c7081
#
_entry.id   018823cd1289fcc53b072460865c7081
#
_cell.length_a   1.000
_cell.length_b   1.000
_cell.length_c   1.000
_cell.angle_alpha   90.00
_cell.angle_beta   90.00
_cell.angle_gamma   90.00
#
_symmetry.space_group_name_H-M   'P 1'
#
loop_
_entity.id
_entity.type
_entity.pdbx_description
1 polymer ?
#
loop_
_entity_poly.entity_id
_entity_poly.type
_entity_poly.pdbx_seq_one_letter_code
_entity_poly.pdbx_strand_id
1 'polypeptide(L)'
;MEPAKLRGIRWDEENQISALSAHLVEGANGAAGVAPGSVILGRELAETLGVSASEPVTVLVPESQDDGELTPHLAQWSVAGQFEAGLSETDGVYAIASRDEVDQLAPHAKQVARVRLTDPQAAMAFRVRAQRALSDAVSVSDWTLDNATYFRATHLEKIMMTVILSLIVIVAIFNVIAMLIMVVRSKRLDIAVLRTLGLRPEGIEGIFMLQGLIIGWGGALAGLALGVLLATHAGQVANAIETLFHFQILSSDVYYITTIPSQVRAGDVVLVLSLSLGMSFLATVLPARRAARTLPSEVLRYDQ
;
A
#
# COMPACT_ATOMS: atom_id res chain seq x y z
N MET A 1 17.57 16.79 27.03
CA MET A 1 17.94 17.40 25.74
C MET A 1 17.62 16.34 24.69
N GLU A 2 16.70 16.67 23.80
CA GLU A 2 16.22 15.74 22.76
C GLU A 2 16.64 16.26 21.37
N PRO A 3 17.08 15.38 20.47
CA PRO A 3 17.42 15.76 19.10
C PRO A 3 16.13 16.09 18.34
N ALA A 4 16.08 17.29 17.74
CA ALA A 4 14.92 17.73 16.99
C ALA A 4 15.35 18.29 15.63
N LYS A 5 14.44 18.22 14.65
CA LYS A 5 14.60 18.88 13.35
C LYS A 5 13.88 20.23 13.40
N LEU A 6 14.65 21.30 13.51
CA LEU A 6 14.12 22.66 13.45
C LEU A 6 13.81 23.06 12.01
N ARG A 7 12.59 23.54 11.80
CA ARG A 7 12.12 23.95 10.47
C ARG A 7 11.60 25.37 10.49
N GLY A 8 12.24 26.25 9.74
CA GLY A 8 11.76 27.61 9.51
C GLY A 8 10.73 27.67 8.38
N ILE A 9 9.56 28.21 8.66
CA ILE A 9 8.48 28.34 7.67
C ILE A 9 7.99 29.78 7.58
N ARG A 10 7.42 30.12 6.41
CA ARG A 10 6.54 31.28 6.25
C ARG A 10 5.11 30.77 6.33
N TRP A 11 4.38 31.21 7.33
CA TRP A 11 3.05 30.69 7.63
C TRP A 11 2.06 30.78 6.47
N ASP A 12 2.07 31.92 5.78
CA ASP A 12 1.17 32.15 4.64
C ASP A 12 1.44 31.22 3.46
N GLU A 13 2.72 30.93 3.20
CA GLU A 13 3.13 30.02 2.14
C GLU A 13 2.87 28.55 2.54
N GLU A 14 3.15 28.21 3.80
CA GLU A 14 2.97 26.85 4.31
C GLU A 14 1.51 26.41 4.27
N ASN A 15 0.57 27.28 4.62
CA ASN A 15 -0.86 26.97 4.57
C ASN A 15 -1.40 26.66 3.16
N GLN A 16 -0.71 27.10 2.11
CA GLN A 16 -1.07 26.77 0.74
C GLN A 16 -0.56 25.37 0.32
N ILE A 17 0.49 24.90 0.98
CA ILE A 17 1.20 23.67 0.61
C ILE A 17 0.83 22.51 1.53
N SER A 18 0.71 22.76 2.84
CA SER A 18 0.43 21.75 3.84
C SER A 18 -0.86 22.03 4.60
N ALA A 19 -1.39 21.02 5.27
CA ALA A 19 -2.54 21.15 6.15
C ALA A 19 -2.11 21.37 7.62
N LEU A 20 -0.94 21.96 7.87
CA LEU A 20 -0.38 22.13 9.21
C LEU A 20 -1.35 22.85 10.15
N SER A 21 -2.02 23.88 9.66
CA SER A 21 -3.03 24.61 10.44
C SER A 21 -4.22 23.76 10.93
N ALA A 22 -4.56 22.70 10.17
CA ALA A 22 -5.63 21.77 10.54
C ALA A 22 -5.18 20.74 11.60
N HIS A 23 -3.88 20.58 11.80
CA HIS A 23 -3.28 19.64 12.73
C HIS A 23 -2.79 20.29 14.02
N LEU A 24 -3.10 21.56 14.27
CA LEU A 24 -2.80 22.23 15.53
C LEU A 24 -3.76 21.76 16.62
N VAL A 25 -3.21 21.29 17.75
CA VAL A 25 -4.00 20.68 18.83
C VAL A 25 -4.16 21.64 20.00
N GLU A 26 -3.13 22.39 20.39
CA GLU A 26 -3.14 23.20 21.60
C GLU A 26 -2.40 24.53 21.41
N GLY A 27 -2.93 25.61 21.95
CA GLY A 27 -2.25 26.89 22.17
C GLY A 27 -2.04 27.78 20.95
N ALA A 28 -1.88 27.23 19.77
CA ALA A 28 -1.60 28.01 18.58
C ALA A 28 -2.90 28.63 18.04
N ASN A 29 -2.98 29.95 18.05
CA ASN A 29 -4.00 30.67 17.30
C ASN A 29 -3.76 30.45 15.80
N GLY A 30 -4.42 29.43 15.22
CA GLY A 30 -4.22 28.94 13.85
C GLY A 30 -4.33 30.01 12.76
N ALA A 31 -4.82 31.19 13.07
CA ALA A 31 -4.94 32.33 12.16
C ALA A 31 -3.73 33.32 12.23
N ALA A 32 -2.98 33.33 13.33
CA ALA A 32 -1.98 34.37 13.58
C ALA A 32 -0.55 33.97 13.19
N GLY A 33 -0.31 32.70 12.78
CA GLY A 33 1.04 32.23 12.49
C GLY A 33 1.92 31.99 13.71
N VAL A 34 3.19 31.72 13.49
CA VAL A 34 4.20 31.60 14.53
C VAL A 34 4.72 32.99 14.85
N ALA A 35 4.43 33.47 16.07
CA ALA A 35 4.92 34.77 16.52
C ALA A 35 6.45 34.78 16.65
N PRO A 36 7.11 35.94 16.47
CA PRO A 36 8.53 36.06 16.76
C PRO A 36 8.86 35.61 18.20
N GLY A 37 9.96 34.88 18.37
CA GLY A 37 10.36 34.30 19.67
C GLY A 37 9.55 33.10 20.10
N SER A 38 8.85 32.43 19.16
CA SER A 38 8.04 31.27 19.49
C SER A 38 8.26 30.08 18.55
N VAL A 39 7.92 28.87 19.05
CA VAL A 39 8.07 27.60 18.35
C VAL A 39 6.81 26.74 18.53
N ILE A 40 6.41 26.03 17.49
CA ILE A 40 5.40 25.00 17.56
C ILE A 40 6.11 23.65 17.59
N LEU A 41 5.80 22.82 18.58
CA LEU A 41 6.40 21.50 18.76
C LEU A 41 5.43 20.41 18.31
N GLY A 42 5.97 19.30 17.79
CA GLY A 42 5.18 18.10 17.69
C GLY A 42 4.77 17.60 19.06
N ARG A 43 3.59 17.01 19.19
CA ARG A 43 3.00 16.63 20.46
C ARG A 43 3.90 15.70 21.28
N GLU A 44 4.40 14.64 20.66
CA GLU A 44 5.30 13.68 21.34
C GLU A 44 6.62 14.33 21.77
N LEU A 45 7.14 15.27 20.98
CA LEU A 45 8.34 16.04 21.34
C LEU A 45 8.06 16.92 22.56
N ALA A 46 6.92 17.60 22.60
CA ALA A 46 6.52 18.42 23.73
C ALA A 46 6.32 17.59 25.02
N GLU A 47 5.69 16.43 24.92
CA GLU A 47 5.52 15.47 26.02
C GLU A 47 6.87 14.95 26.53
N THR A 48 7.80 14.59 25.63
CA THR A 48 9.14 14.12 25.98
C THR A 48 9.98 15.20 26.67
N LEU A 49 9.83 16.46 26.23
CA LEU A 49 10.49 17.61 26.85
C LEU A 49 9.81 18.06 28.12
N GLY A 50 8.57 17.62 28.40
CA GLY A 50 7.76 18.01 29.55
C GLY A 50 7.36 19.47 29.52
N VAL A 51 7.08 20.04 28.31
CA VAL A 51 6.73 21.45 28.12
C VAL A 51 5.34 21.60 27.55
N SER A 52 4.62 22.61 28.05
CA SER A 52 3.27 22.97 27.63
C SER A 52 3.27 24.31 26.87
N ALA A 53 2.11 24.67 26.31
CA ALA A 53 1.95 25.95 25.64
C ALA A 53 2.31 27.13 26.57
N SER A 54 2.98 28.13 26.03
CA SER A 54 3.51 29.33 26.71
C SER A 54 4.73 29.11 27.60
N GLU A 55 5.24 27.88 27.73
CA GLU A 55 6.48 27.64 28.50
C GLU A 55 7.72 27.90 27.61
N PRO A 56 8.84 28.31 28.24
CA PRO A 56 10.08 28.56 27.53
C PRO A 56 10.81 27.27 27.19
N VAL A 57 11.30 27.17 25.94
CA VAL A 57 12.18 26.09 25.50
C VAL A 57 13.49 26.67 24.99
N THR A 58 14.61 26.04 25.30
CA THR A 58 15.91 26.43 24.78
C THR A 58 16.24 25.56 23.56
N VAL A 59 16.41 26.22 22.43
CA VAL A 59 16.84 25.60 21.18
C VAL A 59 18.34 25.79 21.02
N LEU A 60 19.04 24.66 20.81
CA LEU A 60 20.48 24.64 20.57
C LEU A 60 20.73 24.15 19.14
N VAL A 61 21.35 24.97 18.31
CA VAL A 61 21.76 24.59 16.97
C VAL A 61 23.29 24.55 16.92
N PRO A 62 23.90 23.37 16.68
CA PRO A 62 25.34 23.29 16.47
C PRO A 62 25.67 23.84 15.08
N GLU A 63 26.52 24.83 15.00
CA GLU A 63 27.05 25.31 13.73
C GLU A 63 28.53 24.90 13.59
N SER A 64 28.84 24.26 12.46
CA SER A 64 30.22 23.91 12.13
C SER A 64 30.89 25.11 11.44
N GLN A 65 31.89 25.67 12.05
CA GLN A 65 32.76 26.66 11.38
C GLN A 65 33.76 25.95 10.45
N ASP A 66 34.31 26.70 9.49
CA ASP A 66 35.31 26.21 8.52
C ASP A 66 36.53 25.53 9.18
N ASP A 67 36.82 25.86 10.44
CA ASP A 67 37.91 25.27 11.23
C ASP A 67 37.53 23.94 11.91
N GLY A 68 36.32 23.42 11.72
CA GLY A 68 35.82 22.16 12.32
C GLY A 68 35.43 22.30 13.78
N GLU A 69 35.45 23.48 14.37
CA GLU A 69 34.96 23.77 15.71
C GLU A 69 33.43 23.93 15.69
N LEU A 70 32.73 23.21 16.59
CA LEU A 70 31.28 23.31 16.73
C LEU A 70 30.94 24.44 17.70
N THR A 71 30.43 25.55 17.19
CA THR A 71 29.91 26.63 18.04
C THR A 71 28.40 26.46 18.21
N PRO A 72 27.90 26.28 19.46
CA PRO A 72 26.47 26.16 19.69
C PRO A 72 25.81 27.55 19.69
N HIS A 73 24.84 27.73 18.83
CA HIS A 73 23.92 28.87 18.88
C HIS A 73 22.72 28.50 19.75
N LEU A 74 22.45 29.33 20.73
CA LEU A 74 21.37 29.16 21.70
C LEU A 74 20.32 30.24 21.51
N ALA A 75 19.06 29.81 21.42
CA ALA A 75 17.92 30.73 21.47
C ALA A 75 16.90 30.21 22.48
N GLN A 76 16.28 31.12 23.22
CA GLN A 76 15.18 30.79 24.11
C GLN A 76 13.89 31.28 23.47
N TRP A 77 12.99 30.35 23.18
CA TRP A 77 11.70 30.62 22.55
C TRP A 77 10.55 30.13 23.46
N SER A 78 9.37 30.70 23.30
CA SER A 78 8.18 30.23 23.98
C SER A 78 7.44 29.20 23.10
N VAL A 79 6.88 28.16 23.69
CA VAL A 79 6.03 27.21 22.96
C VAL A 79 4.72 27.88 22.58
N ALA A 80 4.52 28.18 21.30
CA ALA A 80 3.29 28.80 20.79
C ALA A 80 2.11 27.80 20.78
N GLY A 81 2.41 26.52 20.66
CA GLY A 81 1.43 25.46 20.60
C GLY A 81 2.04 24.14 20.17
N GLN A 82 1.17 23.16 19.99
CA GLN A 82 1.53 21.80 19.58
C GLN A 82 0.80 21.41 18.31
N PHE A 83 1.42 20.57 17.47
CA PHE A 83 0.76 19.95 16.32
C PHE A 83 0.80 18.43 16.43
N GLU A 84 -0.20 17.77 15.84
CA GLU A 84 -0.31 16.31 15.79
C GLU A 84 -0.60 15.89 14.35
N ALA A 85 0.41 15.35 13.66
CA ALA A 85 0.30 14.83 12.31
C ALA A 85 -0.15 13.35 12.27
N GLY A 86 -0.15 12.68 13.43
CA GLY A 86 -0.49 11.27 13.57
C GLY A 86 0.65 10.32 13.15
N LEU A 87 1.87 10.80 13.10
CA LEU A 87 3.07 10.02 12.80
C LEU A 87 4.14 10.33 13.84
N SER A 88 4.47 9.35 14.70
CA SER A 88 5.49 9.50 15.76
C SER A 88 6.82 10.02 15.23
N GLU A 89 7.24 9.63 14.03
CA GLU A 89 8.46 10.15 13.38
C GLU A 89 8.37 11.65 13.05
N THR A 90 7.16 12.20 12.96
CA THR A 90 6.94 13.63 12.72
C THR A 90 6.69 14.34 14.05
N ASP A 91 5.80 13.81 14.86
CA ASP A 91 5.33 14.43 16.09
C ASP A 91 6.39 14.37 17.21
N GLY A 92 7.32 13.39 17.14
CA GLY A 92 8.43 13.25 18.09
C GLY A 92 9.72 13.99 17.71
N VAL A 93 9.80 14.54 16.47
CA VAL A 93 11.09 15.05 15.99
C VAL A 93 11.04 16.49 15.50
N TYR A 94 9.89 17.00 15.01
CA TYR A 94 9.84 18.31 14.39
C TYR A 94 9.49 19.44 15.37
N ALA A 95 10.26 20.53 15.24
CA ALA A 95 10.00 21.84 15.83
C ALA A 95 9.87 22.88 14.69
N ILE A 96 8.84 23.68 14.72
CA ILE A 96 8.49 24.62 13.65
C ILE A 96 8.55 26.04 14.20
N ALA A 97 9.35 26.89 13.58
CA ALA A 97 9.50 28.29 13.95
C ALA A 97 9.36 29.20 12.72
N SER A 98 9.38 30.52 12.94
CA SER A 98 9.42 31.48 11.84
C SER A 98 10.72 31.33 11.05
N ARG A 99 10.64 31.44 9.72
CA ARG A 99 11.80 31.35 8.84
C ARG A 99 12.86 32.39 9.21
N ASP A 100 12.45 33.61 9.47
CA ASP A 100 13.37 34.71 9.74
C ASP A 100 14.21 34.45 11.02
N GLU A 101 13.62 33.78 12.00
CA GLU A 101 14.33 33.42 13.25
C GLU A 101 15.27 32.23 13.05
N VAL A 102 14.84 31.25 12.25
CA VAL A 102 15.71 30.11 11.93
C VAL A 102 16.89 30.56 11.07
N ASP A 103 16.69 31.49 10.13
CA ASP A 103 17.76 32.07 9.31
C ASP A 103 18.74 32.91 10.16
N GLN A 104 18.29 33.53 11.27
CA GLN A 104 19.17 34.21 12.21
C GLN A 104 19.93 33.23 13.13
N LEU A 105 19.28 32.17 13.57
CA LEU A 105 19.87 31.18 14.48
C LEU A 105 20.84 30.24 13.75
N ALA A 106 20.57 29.94 12.48
CA ALA A 106 21.32 29.02 11.64
C ALA A 106 21.47 29.58 10.20
N PRO A 107 22.36 30.58 9.97
CA PRO A 107 22.50 31.23 8.67
C PRO A 107 22.88 30.29 7.52
N HIS A 108 23.56 29.20 7.84
CA HIS A 108 24.00 28.19 6.87
C HIS A 108 23.04 26.99 6.76
N ALA A 109 21.84 27.11 7.35
CA ALA A 109 20.83 26.06 7.25
C ALA A 109 20.43 25.82 5.79
N LYS A 110 20.19 24.56 5.46
CA LYS A 110 19.79 24.17 4.11
C LYS A 110 18.44 24.81 3.75
N GLN A 111 18.44 25.63 2.72
CA GLN A 111 17.20 26.19 2.19
C GLN A 111 16.50 25.16 1.29
N VAL A 112 15.21 24.97 1.51
CA VAL A 112 14.38 24.00 0.80
C VAL A 112 13.15 24.70 0.22
N ALA A 113 12.95 24.58 -1.09
CA ALA A 113 11.69 24.94 -1.74
C ALA A 113 10.79 23.71 -1.82
N ARG A 114 9.55 23.83 -1.32
CA ARG A 114 8.56 22.74 -1.36
C ARG A 114 7.55 23.00 -2.46
N VAL A 115 7.21 21.92 -3.17
CA VAL A 115 6.23 21.95 -4.26
C VAL A 115 5.14 20.92 -3.97
N ARG A 116 3.89 21.37 -3.93
CA ARG A 116 2.72 20.49 -3.84
C ARG A 116 2.23 20.13 -5.23
N LEU A 117 2.12 18.84 -5.51
CA LEU A 117 1.55 18.33 -6.75
C LEU A 117 0.05 18.05 -6.59
N THR A 118 -0.72 18.27 -7.65
CA THR A 118 -2.14 17.91 -7.69
C THR A 118 -2.34 16.38 -7.59
N ASP A 119 -1.44 15.64 -8.23
CA ASP A 119 -1.38 14.18 -8.12
C ASP A 119 -0.11 13.77 -7.36
N PRO A 120 -0.21 13.29 -6.11
CA PRO A 120 0.94 12.84 -5.32
C PRO A 120 1.68 11.66 -5.96
N GLN A 121 1.00 10.82 -6.76
CA GLN A 121 1.63 9.67 -7.42
C GLN A 121 2.57 10.07 -8.57
N ALA A 122 2.39 11.28 -9.10
CA ALA A 122 3.28 11.85 -10.11
C ALA A 122 4.62 12.37 -9.56
N ALA A 123 4.86 12.29 -8.24
CA ALA A 123 6.05 12.87 -7.58
C ALA A 123 7.36 12.36 -8.18
N MET A 124 7.51 11.05 -8.37
CA MET A 124 8.71 10.46 -8.98
C MET A 124 8.95 10.97 -10.41
N ALA A 125 7.90 11.02 -11.24
CA ALA A 125 8.02 11.53 -12.61
C ALA A 125 8.33 13.01 -12.64
N PHE A 126 7.77 13.79 -11.72
CA PHE A 126 8.08 15.21 -11.55
C PHE A 126 9.52 15.41 -11.13
N ARG A 127 10.02 14.70 -10.13
CA ARG A 127 11.40 14.76 -9.66
C ARG A 127 12.39 14.55 -10.80
N VAL A 128 12.21 13.49 -11.59
CA VAL A 128 13.11 13.18 -12.72
C VAL A 128 13.12 14.31 -13.75
N ARG A 129 11.97 14.92 -14.04
CA ARG A 129 11.87 16.06 -14.97
C ARG A 129 12.50 17.33 -14.38
N ALA A 130 12.20 17.62 -13.11
CA ALA A 130 12.73 18.79 -12.43
C ALA A 130 14.26 18.73 -12.28
N GLN A 131 14.81 17.56 -11.92
CA GLN A 131 16.27 17.38 -11.81
C GLN A 131 16.99 17.58 -13.15
N ARG A 132 16.35 17.19 -14.28
CA ARG A 132 16.91 17.45 -15.62
C ARG A 132 16.84 18.91 -16.05
N ALA A 133 15.86 19.64 -15.53
CA ALA A 133 15.67 21.07 -15.88
C ALA A 133 16.47 22.01 -15.00
N LEU A 134 16.83 21.58 -13.80
CA LEU A 134 17.60 22.35 -12.84
C LEU A 134 19.09 22.00 -12.95
N SER A 135 19.96 22.96 -12.54
CA SER A 135 21.40 22.72 -12.48
C SER A 135 21.75 21.68 -11.40
N ASP A 136 22.93 21.06 -11.51
CA ASP A 136 23.44 20.09 -10.54
C ASP A 136 23.65 20.68 -9.12
N ALA A 137 23.60 22.02 -9.00
CA ALA A 137 23.64 22.70 -7.71
C ALA A 137 22.37 22.52 -6.88
N VAL A 138 21.26 22.09 -7.50
CA VAL A 138 19.97 21.88 -6.83
C VAL A 138 19.63 20.38 -6.81
N SER A 139 19.49 19.82 -5.62
CA SER A 139 19.03 18.44 -5.43
C SER A 139 17.51 18.42 -5.30
N VAL A 140 16.84 17.66 -6.15
CA VAL A 140 15.39 17.46 -6.08
C VAL A 140 15.09 16.13 -5.38
N SER A 141 14.43 16.18 -4.22
CA SER A 141 13.91 15.02 -3.51
C SER A 141 12.40 14.93 -3.63
N ASP A 142 11.85 13.77 -3.43
CA ASP A 142 10.41 13.54 -3.32
C ASP A 142 10.11 12.64 -2.10
N TRP A 143 8.89 12.64 -1.68
CA TRP A 143 8.44 11.86 -0.52
C TRP A 143 8.67 10.34 -0.66
N THR A 144 8.82 9.82 -1.89
CA THR A 144 9.11 8.41 -2.12
C THR A 144 10.57 8.06 -1.84
N LEU A 145 11.49 9.00 -2.02
CA LEU A 145 12.90 8.85 -1.64
C LEU A 145 13.09 8.99 -0.13
N ASP A 146 12.42 9.98 0.47
CA ASP A 146 12.51 10.21 1.91
C ASP A 146 12.00 8.99 2.69
N ASN A 147 11.01 8.28 2.12
CA ASN A 147 10.46 7.04 2.66
C ASN A 147 10.88 5.78 1.89
N ALA A 148 12.05 5.77 1.27
CA ALA A 148 12.49 4.67 0.39
C ALA A 148 12.49 3.30 1.05
N THR A 149 12.79 3.21 2.34
CA THR A 149 12.77 1.97 3.11
C THR A 149 11.35 1.42 3.22
N TYR A 150 10.36 2.29 3.50
CA TYR A 150 8.95 1.91 3.54
C TYR A 150 8.46 1.41 2.18
N PHE A 151 8.79 2.14 1.10
CA PHE A 151 8.41 1.71 -0.26
C PHE A 151 9.07 0.40 -0.67
N ARG A 152 10.31 0.15 -0.25
CA ARG A 152 10.97 -1.13 -0.50
C ARG A 152 10.29 -2.26 0.26
N ALA A 153 9.92 -2.04 1.51
CA ALA A 153 9.20 -3.02 2.33
C ALA A 153 7.83 -3.36 1.72
N THR A 154 7.03 -2.37 1.36
CA THR A 154 5.72 -2.58 0.74
C THR A 154 5.80 -3.22 -0.65
N HIS A 155 6.86 -2.94 -1.41
CA HIS A 155 7.11 -3.61 -2.69
C HIS A 155 7.45 -5.10 -2.50
N LEU A 156 8.29 -5.42 -1.52
CA LEU A 156 8.61 -6.82 -1.16
C LEU A 156 7.36 -7.55 -0.67
N GLU A 157 6.54 -6.93 0.17
CA GLU A 157 5.27 -7.47 0.63
C GLU A 157 4.35 -7.79 -0.56
N LYS A 158 4.21 -6.87 -1.51
CA LYS A 158 3.42 -7.10 -2.73
C LYS A 158 3.93 -8.28 -3.54
N ILE A 159 5.25 -8.44 -3.68
CA ILE A 159 5.85 -9.60 -4.35
C ILE A 159 5.52 -10.89 -3.60
N MET A 160 5.71 -10.92 -2.28
CA MET A 160 5.41 -12.08 -1.46
C MET A 160 3.94 -12.49 -1.55
N MET A 161 3.02 -11.54 -1.45
CA MET A 161 1.58 -11.78 -1.63
C MET A 161 1.27 -12.33 -3.03
N THR A 162 1.89 -11.79 -4.07
CA THR A 162 1.72 -12.27 -5.45
C THR A 162 2.19 -13.72 -5.60
N VAL A 163 3.32 -14.08 -4.99
CA VAL A 163 3.85 -15.45 -5.02
C VAL A 163 2.89 -16.41 -4.29
N ILE A 164 2.42 -16.04 -3.10
CA ILE A 164 1.47 -16.86 -2.33
C ILE A 164 0.17 -17.06 -3.12
N LEU A 165 -0.40 -15.99 -3.66
CA LEU A 165 -1.62 -16.07 -4.47
C LEU A 165 -1.40 -16.93 -5.73
N SER A 166 -0.25 -16.81 -6.39
CA SER A 166 0.09 -17.65 -7.54
C SER A 166 0.16 -19.14 -7.17
N LEU A 167 0.72 -19.46 -6.01
CA LEU A 167 0.78 -20.84 -5.51
C LEU A 167 -0.63 -21.40 -5.26
N ILE A 168 -1.52 -20.62 -4.64
CA ILE A 168 -2.92 -21.01 -4.41
C ILE A 168 -3.62 -21.28 -5.74
N VAL A 169 -3.44 -20.42 -6.73
CA VAL A 169 -4.02 -20.60 -8.08
C VAL A 169 -3.49 -21.88 -8.74
N ILE A 170 -2.18 -22.16 -8.63
CA ILE A 170 -1.58 -23.39 -9.16
C ILE A 170 -2.22 -24.63 -8.53
N VAL A 171 -2.39 -24.66 -7.21
CA VAL A 171 -3.04 -25.76 -6.49
C VAL A 171 -4.49 -25.94 -6.94
N ALA A 172 -5.24 -24.83 -7.11
CA ALA A 172 -6.61 -24.87 -7.62
C ALA A 172 -6.68 -25.48 -9.04
N ILE A 173 -5.73 -25.11 -9.92
CA ILE A 173 -5.62 -25.66 -11.28
C ILE A 173 -5.38 -27.17 -11.24
N PHE A 174 -4.45 -27.65 -10.39
CA PHE A 174 -4.23 -29.09 -10.22
C PHE A 174 -5.49 -29.83 -9.77
N ASN A 175 -6.27 -29.26 -8.87
CA ASN A 175 -7.54 -29.84 -8.45
C ASN A 175 -8.54 -29.96 -9.61
N VAL A 176 -8.67 -28.92 -10.45
CA VAL A 176 -9.53 -28.95 -11.64
C VAL A 176 -9.07 -30.03 -12.63
N ILE A 177 -7.77 -30.10 -12.90
CA ILE A 177 -7.20 -31.14 -13.77
C ILE A 177 -7.47 -32.53 -13.22
N ALA A 178 -7.22 -32.77 -11.93
CA ALA A 178 -7.44 -34.07 -11.30
C ALA A 178 -8.93 -34.48 -11.35
N MET A 179 -9.84 -33.55 -11.06
CA MET A 179 -11.28 -33.76 -11.16
C MET A 179 -11.71 -34.12 -12.58
N LEU A 180 -11.25 -33.39 -13.59
CA LEU A 180 -11.58 -33.66 -14.98
C LEU A 180 -11.03 -35.01 -15.45
N ILE A 181 -9.82 -35.38 -15.05
CA ILE A 181 -9.25 -36.71 -15.36
C ILE A 181 -10.12 -37.81 -14.73
N MET A 182 -10.56 -37.62 -13.48
CA MET A 182 -11.44 -38.59 -12.80
C MET A 182 -12.79 -38.72 -13.53
N VAL A 183 -13.39 -37.58 -13.92
CA VAL A 183 -14.66 -37.57 -14.69
C VAL A 183 -14.48 -38.29 -16.05
N VAL A 184 -13.39 -38.00 -16.79
CA VAL A 184 -13.09 -38.69 -18.05
C VAL A 184 -12.95 -40.18 -17.84
N ARG A 185 -12.28 -40.62 -16.75
CA ARG A 185 -12.13 -42.05 -16.43
C ARG A 185 -13.45 -42.70 -16.09
N SER A 186 -14.31 -42.06 -15.29
CA SER A 186 -15.61 -42.59 -14.92
C SER A 186 -16.59 -42.69 -16.10
N LYS A 187 -16.39 -41.83 -17.11
CA LYS A 187 -17.24 -41.78 -18.31
C LYS A 187 -16.66 -42.49 -19.53
N ARG A 188 -15.63 -43.36 -19.35
CA ARG A 188 -14.95 -44.03 -20.46
C ARG A 188 -15.90 -44.91 -21.29
N LEU A 189 -16.82 -45.68 -20.69
CA LEU A 189 -17.80 -46.49 -21.36
C LEU A 189 -18.75 -45.61 -22.19
N ASP A 190 -19.30 -44.55 -21.62
CA ASP A 190 -20.19 -43.62 -22.32
C ASP A 190 -19.49 -42.99 -23.53
N ILE A 191 -18.21 -42.62 -23.38
CA ILE A 191 -17.38 -42.11 -24.49
C ILE A 191 -17.19 -43.17 -25.58
N ALA A 192 -16.90 -44.41 -25.23
CA ALA A 192 -16.73 -45.50 -26.18
C ALA A 192 -18.02 -45.76 -26.98
N VAL A 193 -19.19 -45.79 -26.34
CA VAL A 193 -20.50 -45.93 -26.97
C VAL A 193 -20.77 -44.76 -27.93
N LEU A 194 -20.56 -43.53 -27.51
CA LEU A 194 -20.76 -42.37 -28.38
C LEU A 194 -19.85 -42.40 -29.62
N ARG A 195 -18.62 -42.88 -29.49
CA ARG A 195 -17.71 -43.07 -30.60
C ARG A 195 -18.13 -44.19 -31.57
N THR A 196 -18.65 -45.27 -31.07
CA THR A 196 -19.19 -46.33 -31.95
C THR A 196 -20.44 -45.87 -32.73
N LEU A 197 -21.21 -44.93 -32.17
CA LEU A 197 -22.35 -44.26 -32.83
C LEU A 197 -21.93 -43.19 -33.82
N GLY A 198 -20.60 -42.96 -33.99
CA GLY A 198 -20.07 -42.05 -35.00
C GLY A 198 -19.73 -40.65 -34.52
N LEU A 199 -19.72 -40.38 -33.21
CA LEU A 199 -19.32 -39.08 -32.68
C LEU A 199 -17.81 -38.85 -32.91
N ARG A 200 -17.46 -37.70 -33.50
CA ARG A 200 -16.07 -37.32 -33.81
C ARG A 200 -15.30 -37.01 -32.49
N PRO A 201 -13.96 -37.24 -32.50
CA PRO A 201 -13.12 -36.90 -31.35
C PRO A 201 -13.24 -35.44 -30.88
N GLU A 202 -13.37 -34.50 -31.84
CA GLU A 202 -13.52 -33.07 -31.55
C GLU A 202 -14.81 -32.76 -30.80
N GLY A 203 -15.90 -33.56 -31.05
CA GLY A 203 -17.13 -33.42 -30.29
C GLY A 203 -16.98 -33.83 -28.82
N ILE A 204 -16.22 -34.89 -28.53
CA ILE A 204 -15.91 -35.32 -27.17
C ILE A 204 -15.02 -34.30 -26.47
N GLU A 205 -13.97 -33.81 -27.16
CA GLU A 205 -13.11 -32.75 -26.65
C GLU A 205 -13.93 -31.50 -26.26
N GLY A 206 -14.86 -31.08 -27.15
CA GLY A 206 -15.77 -29.95 -26.91
C GLY A 206 -16.66 -30.11 -25.68
N ILE A 207 -17.21 -31.33 -25.47
CA ILE A 207 -18.04 -31.60 -24.26
C ILE A 207 -17.24 -31.42 -22.98
N PHE A 208 -16.06 -32.01 -22.87
CA PHE A 208 -15.21 -31.90 -21.68
C PHE A 208 -14.59 -30.52 -21.51
N MET A 209 -14.28 -29.83 -22.61
CA MET A 209 -13.87 -28.42 -22.57
C MET A 209 -14.98 -27.54 -22.00
N LEU A 210 -16.21 -27.69 -22.52
CA LEU A 210 -17.35 -26.91 -22.03
C LEU A 210 -17.62 -27.18 -20.55
N GLN A 211 -17.57 -28.45 -20.14
CA GLN A 211 -17.73 -28.82 -18.72
C GLN A 211 -16.68 -28.16 -17.83
N GLY A 212 -15.41 -28.22 -18.21
CA GLY A 212 -14.33 -27.60 -17.46
C GLY A 212 -14.41 -26.07 -17.42
N LEU A 213 -14.86 -25.45 -18.54
CA LEU A 213 -15.10 -24.00 -18.60
C LEU A 213 -16.26 -23.59 -17.68
N ILE A 214 -17.37 -24.32 -17.66
CA ILE A 214 -18.50 -24.00 -16.78
C ILE A 214 -18.05 -24.05 -15.30
N ILE A 215 -17.29 -25.07 -14.91
CA ILE A 215 -16.80 -25.20 -13.55
C ILE A 215 -15.78 -24.10 -13.23
N GLY A 216 -14.78 -23.90 -14.09
CA GLY A 216 -13.70 -22.95 -13.86
C GLY A 216 -14.16 -21.49 -13.92
N TRP A 217 -14.98 -21.15 -14.90
CA TRP A 217 -15.49 -19.78 -15.03
C TRP A 217 -16.58 -19.49 -13.99
N GLY A 218 -17.45 -20.47 -13.72
CA GLY A 218 -18.43 -20.34 -12.64
C GLY A 218 -17.76 -20.11 -11.28
N GLY A 219 -16.72 -20.88 -10.99
CA GLY A 219 -15.91 -20.69 -9.77
C GLY A 219 -15.20 -19.35 -9.74
N ALA A 220 -14.60 -18.90 -10.86
CA ALA A 220 -13.92 -17.60 -10.95
C ALA A 220 -14.89 -16.43 -10.73
N LEU A 221 -16.08 -16.47 -11.34
CA LEU A 221 -17.11 -15.43 -11.18
C LEU A 221 -17.68 -15.42 -9.75
N ALA A 222 -17.95 -16.57 -9.19
CA ALA A 222 -18.41 -16.68 -7.79
C ALA A 222 -17.33 -16.17 -6.82
N GLY A 223 -16.07 -16.55 -7.04
CA GLY A 223 -14.93 -16.07 -6.26
C GLY A 223 -14.74 -14.57 -6.37
N LEU A 224 -14.91 -14.00 -7.57
CA LEU A 224 -14.87 -12.55 -7.78
C LEU A 224 -15.98 -11.84 -7.00
N ALA A 225 -17.22 -12.31 -7.10
CA ALA A 225 -18.36 -11.71 -6.40
C ALA A 225 -18.14 -11.71 -4.87
N LEU A 226 -17.71 -12.85 -4.31
CA LEU A 226 -17.38 -12.95 -2.89
C LEU A 226 -16.17 -12.10 -2.50
N GLY A 227 -15.12 -12.06 -3.32
CA GLY A 227 -13.92 -11.28 -3.06
C GLY A 227 -14.21 -9.77 -3.05
N VAL A 228 -14.97 -9.27 -4.01
CA VAL A 228 -15.39 -7.86 -4.04
C VAL A 228 -16.30 -7.52 -2.87
N LEU A 229 -17.25 -8.40 -2.54
CA LEU A 229 -18.13 -8.22 -1.38
C LEU A 229 -17.34 -8.12 -0.07
N LEU A 230 -16.39 -9.02 0.15
CA LEU A 230 -15.52 -9.00 1.33
C LEU A 230 -14.61 -7.78 1.36
N ALA A 231 -14.03 -7.41 0.22
CA ALA A 231 -13.17 -6.24 0.14
C ALA A 231 -13.92 -4.93 0.42
N THR A 232 -15.14 -4.77 -0.11
CA THR A 232 -15.95 -3.55 0.13
C THR A 232 -16.45 -3.44 1.57
N HIS A 233 -16.57 -4.56 2.28
CA HIS A 233 -17.03 -4.61 3.68
C HIS A 233 -15.91 -5.00 4.66
N ALA A 234 -14.64 -4.88 4.25
CA ALA A 234 -13.48 -5.33 5.04
C ALA A 234 -13.47 -4.77 6.47
N GLY A 235 -13.77 -3.47 6.64
CA GLY A 235 -13.86 -2.83 7.96
C GLY A 235 -14.98 -3.43 8.84
N GLN A 236 -16.15 -3.71 8.26
CA GLN A 236 -17.27 -4.31 9.00
C GLN A 236 -16.97 -5.77 9.40
N VAL A 237 -16.31 -6.51 8.51
CA VAL A 237 -15.89 -7.89 8.78
C VAL A 237 -14.84 -7.91 9.89
N ALA A 238 -13.86 -7.00 9.86
CA ALA A 238 -12.86 -6.88 10.92
C ALA A 238 -13.50 -6.57 12.27
N ASN A 239 -14.38 -5.58 12.33
CA ASN A 239 -15.12 -5.26 13.57
C ASN A 239 -15.99 -6.42 14.07
N ALA A 240 -16.61 -7.19 13.18
CA ALA A 240 -17.38 -8.36 13.56
C ALA A 240 -16.49 -9.47 14.16
N ILE A 241 -15.29 -9.66 13.61
CA ILE A 241 -14.30 -10.61 14.15
C ILE A 241 -13.80 -10.15 15.52
N GLU A 242 -13.48 -8.86 15.68
CA GLU A 242 -13.04 -8.28 16.96
C GLU A 242 -14.10 -8.44 18.05
N THR A 243 -15.36 -8.20 17.74
CA THR A 243 -16.47 -8.36 18.69
C THR A 243 -16.72 -9.82 19.06
N LEU A 244 -16.57 -10.76 18.09
CA LEU A 244 -16.82 -12.17 18.31
C LEU A 244 -15.70 -12.83 19.16
N PHE A 245 -14.45 -12.47 18.90
CA PHE A 245 -13.28 -13.07 19.56
C PHE A 245 -12.76 -12.26 20.75
N HIS A 246 -13.35 -11.10 21.04
CA HIS A 246 -12.91 -10.17 22.12
C HIS A 246 -11.41 -9.82 22.01
N PHE A 247 -10.88 -9.75 20.80
CA PHE A 247 -9.50 -9.45 20.49
C PHE A 247 -9.44 -8.20 19.60
N GLN A 248 -8.70 -7.17 20.00
CA GLN A 248 -8.51 -5.98 19.20
C GLN A 248 -7.37 -6.24 18.19
N ILE A 249 -7.68 -6.28 16.89
CA ILE A 249 -6.71 -6.41 15.81
C ILE A 249 -5.96 -5.09 15.64
N LEU A 250 -6.68 -3.96 15.76
CA LEU A 250 -6.14 -2.62 15.71
C LEU A 250 -6.32 -1.97 17.09
N SER A 251 -5.23 -1.88 17.85
CA SER A 251 -5.23 -1.09 19.09
C SER A 251 -5.21 0.39 18.69
N SER A 252 -6.23 1.13 19.11
CA SER A 252 -6.34 2.58 18.87
C SER A 252 -5.19 3.38 19.45
N ASP A 253 -4.48 2.82 20.44
CA ASP A 253 -3.34 3.45 21.10
C ASP A 253 -2.05 3.35 20.28
N VAL A 254 -1.99 2.45 19.28
CA VAL A 254 -0.80 2.22 18.44
C VAL A 254 -1.02 2.67 17.00
N TYR A 255 -2.26 2.57 16.52
CA TYR A 255 -2.63 2.92 15.16
C TYR A 255 -3.75 3.95 15.18
N TYR A 256 -3.46 5.18 14.78
CA TYR A 256 -4.46 6.26 14.60
C TYR A 256 -5.46 5.99 13.46
N ILE A 257 -5.46 4.79 12.89
CA ILE A 257 -6.35 4.36 11.82
C ILE A 257 -7.46 3.48 12.44
N THR A 258 -8.62 4.05 12.63
CA THR A 258 -9.80 3.34 13.17
C THR A 258 -10.54 2.49 12.14
N THR A 259 -10.18 2.60 10.86
CA THR A 259 -10.81 1.85 9.78
C THR A 259 -9.76 1.31 8.81
N ILE A 260 -9.89 0.03 8.43
CA ILE A 260 -9.04 -0.58 7.41
C ILE A 260 -9.42 0.01 6.05
N PRO A 261 -8.59 0.87 5.43
CA PRO A 261 -8.92 1.42 4.11
C PRO A 261 -8.79 0.31 3.07
N SER A 262 -9.91 -0.13 2.50
CA SER A 262 -9.94 -1.09 1.41
C SER A 262 -10.36 -0.40 0.12
N GLN A 263 -9.52 -0.51 -0.92
CA GLN A 263 -9.81 0.03 -2.25
C GLN A 263 -9.76 -1.07 -3.30
N VAL A 264 -10.91 -1.37 -3.89
CA VAL A 264 -10.98 -2.30 -5.02
C VAL A 264 -10.62 -1.54 -6.31
N ARG A 265 -9.49 -1.88 -6.91
CA ARG A 265 -9.06 -1.29 -8.19
C ARG A 265 -9.56 -2.14 -9.34
N ALA A 266 -10.33 -1.54 -10.25
CA ALA A 266 -10.89 -2.24 -11.41
C ALA A 266 -9.80 -2.92 -12.28
N GLY A 267 -8.62 -2.30 -12.41
CA GLY A 267 -7.49 -2.87 -13.14
C GLY A 267 -7.00 -4.20 -12.57
N ASP A 268 -6.86 -4.29 -11.24
CA ASP A 268 -6.43 -5.51 -10.56
C ASP A 268 -7.48 -6.62 -10.70
N VAL A 269 -8.76 -6.26 -10.58
CA VAL A 269 -9.89 -7.18 -10.77
C VAL A 269 -9.89 -7.78 -12.17
N VAL A 270 -9.77 -6.94 -13.21
CA VAL A 270 -9.76 -7.39 -14.62
C VAL A 270 -8.54 -8.27 -14.87
N LEU A 271 -7.38 -7.93 -14.35
CA LEU A 271 -6.15 -8.70 -14.53
C LEU A 271 -6.28 -10.09 -13.90
N VAL A 272 -6.71 -10.16 -12.61
CA VAL A 272 -6.87 -11.44 -11.90
C VAL A 272 -7.94 -12.31 -12.55
N LEU A 273 -9.08 -11.71 -12.92
CA LEU A 273 -10.15 -12.44 -13.61
C LEU A 273 -9.67 -13.01 -14.95
N SER A 274 -9.02 -12.19 -15.78
CA SER A 274 -8.50 -12.62 -17.08
C SER A 274 -7.47 -13.75 -16.94
N LEU A 275 -6.59 -13.65 -15.96
CA LEU A 275 -5.62 -14.69 -15.64
C LEU A 275 -6.32 -15.99 -15.20
N SER A 276 -7.30 -15.90 -14.31
CA SER A 276 -8.05 -17.05 -13.80
C SER A 276 -8.83 -17.76 -14.92
N LEU A 277 -9.50 -17.00 -15.77
CA LEU A 277 -10.24 -17.54 -16.92
C LEU A 277 -9.30 -18.21 -17.94
N GLY A 278 -8.16 -17.56 -18.23
CA GLY A 278 -7.16 -18.11 -19.15
C GLY A 278 -6.51 -19.38 -18.62
N MET A 279 -6.14 -19.41 -17.34
CA MET A 279 -5.55 -20.58 -16.70
C MET A 279 -6.56 -21.74 -16.60
N SER A 280 -7.83 -21.46 -16.28
CA SER A 280 -8.90 -22.46 -16.30
C SER A 280 -9.09 -23.06 -17.68
N PHE A 281 -9.07 -22.26 -18.74
CA PHE A 281 -9.11 -22.74 -20.11
C PHE A 281 -7.94 -23.67 -20.41
N LEU A 282 -6.70 -23.25 -20.13
CA LEU A 282 -5.50 -24.07 -20.36
C LEU A 282 -5.53 -25.39 -19.57
N ALA A 283 -5.99 -25.34 -18.31
CA ALA A 283 -6.12 -26.53 -17.48
C ALA A 283 -7.07 -27.59 -18.05
N THR A 284 -8.10 -27.14 -18.76
CA THR A 284 -9.14 -28.00 -19.31
C THR A 284 -8.70 -28.71 -20.60
N VAL A 285 -7.81 -28.09 -21.39
CA VAL A 285 -7.36 -28.61 -22.70
C VAL A 285 -6.72 -29.99 -22.60
N LEU A 286 -5.85 -30.21 -21.61
CA LEU A 286 -5.11 -31.47 -21.47
C LEU A 286 -6.05 -32.68 -21.16
N PRO A 287 -6.96 -32.61 -20.19
CA PRO A 287 -7.91 -33.69 -19.92
C PRO A 287 -8.89 -33.92 -21.08
N ALA A 288 -9.40 -32.86 -21.69
CA ALA A 288 -10.32 -32.93 -22.80
C ALA A 288 -9.71 -33.65 -24.01
N ARG A 289 -8.48 -33.34 -24.39
CA ARG A 289 -7.73 -34.03 -25.46
C ARG A 289 -7.46 -35.50 -25.11
N ARG A 290 -7.21 -35.84 -23.86
CA ARG A 290 -7.06 -37.23 -23.44
C ARG A 290 -8.37 -37.99 -23.57
N ALA A 291 -9.51 -37.38 -23.24
CA ALA A 291 -10.84 -37.96 -23.40
C ALA A 291 -11.12 -38.29 -24.88
N ALA A 292 -10.80 -37.34 -25.79
CA ALA A 292 -10.99 -37.50 -27.22
C ALA A 292 -10.16 -38.65 -27.87
N ARG A 293 -9.01 -38.99 -27.30
CA ARG A 293 -8.11 -40.04 -27.78
C ARG A 293 -8.41 -41.44 -27.23
N THR A 294 -9.47 -41.61 -26.43
CA THR A 294 -9.84 -42.91 -25.90
C THR A 294 -10.30 -43.85 -27.04
N LEU A 295 -9.65 -45.01 -27.20
CA LEU A 295 -9.94 -45.98 -28.23
C LEU A 295 -11.10 -46.88 -27.79
N PRO A 296 -12.21 -46.97 -28.52
CA PRO A 296 -13.35 -47.79 -28.16
C PRO A 296 -13.01 -49.30 -28.01
N SER A 297 -12.10 -49.79 -28.82
CA SER A 297 -11.65 -51.19 -28.84
C SER A 297 -10.92 -51.62 -27.53
N GLU A 298 -10.22 -50.71 -26.89
CA GLU A 298 -9.55 -51.00 -25.64
C GLU A 298 -10.52 -51.03 -24.46
N VAL A 299 -11.48 -50.09 -24.43
CA VAL A 299 -12.44 -49.95 -23.32
C VAL A 299 -13.42 -51.12 -23.30
N LEU A 300 -13.94 -51.53 -24.46
CA LEU A 300 -14.92 -52.61 -24.55
C LEU A 300 -14.33 -54.01 -24.35
N ARG A 301 -12.99 -54.17 -24.47
CA ARG A 301 -12.32 -55.45 -24.25
C ARG A 301 -11.92 -55.72 -22.80
N TYR A 302 -11.74 -54.69 -21.98
CA TYR A 302 -11.29 -54.86 -20.58
C TYR A 302 -12.41 -54.89 -19.53
N ASP A 303 -13.65 -54.62 -19.92
CA ASP A 303 -14.81 -54.67 -19.03
C ASP A 303 -15.64 -55.96 -19.17
N GLN A 304 -15.06 -57.06 -19.73
CA GLN A 304 -15.53 -58.42 -19.58
C GLN A 304 -14.63 -59.18 -18.62
#